data_9591fb4ed6241feb6fad4e95286958ef
#
_entry.id   9591fb4ed6241feb6fad4e95286958ef
#
_cell.length_a   1.000
_cell.length_b   1.000
_cell.length_c   1.000
_cell.angle_alpha   90.00
_cell.angle_beta   90.00
_cell.angle_gamma   90.00
#
_symmetry.space_group_name_H-M   'P 1'
#
loop_
_entity.id
_entity.type
_entity.pdbx_description
1 polymer ?
#
loop_
_entity_poly.entity_id
_entity_poly.type
_entity_poly.pdbx_seq_one_letter_code
_entity_poly.pdbx_strand_id
1 'polypeptide(L)'
;MIVLSIIRDCLDALLHPSARYDALTCARHRAFMAPRLLGSLVALATFPVYLAMRGAPTAIEVAAFAWLIAPILLSWFLSRTGRYEGAHVLSSLAMAGLVMMVAVNTGGIESFAAIWLVVVPLEAALSASRRVVAFASALALSCAALLIALGYFHLLPVSEPNAVLRGFLMASGVVSAILYAGGLAFGAESLARTSVSLLNVEEERYRLLALNMSDVISRHSRNGTIQFVSPAAEVLLGTSVARLTGHGLFDRVHVVDRPAYLTALSEAARGGESRSVEFRIRRDMV
;
A
#
# COMPACT_ATOMS: atom_id res chain seq x y z
N MET A 1 -6.55 -19.36 -17.05
CA MET A 1 -6.10 -19.76 -15.69
C MET A 1 -4.62 -20.12 -15.62
N ILE A 2 -4.10 -20.95 -16.52
CA ILE A 2 -2.69 -21.43 -16.50
C ILE A 2 -1.65 -20.28 -16.61
N VAL A 3 -1.86 -19.28 -17.47
CA VAL A 3 -0.93 -18.16 -17.64
C VAL A 3 -0.81 -17.30 -16.36
N LEU A 4 -1.94 -17.07 -15.69
CA LEU A 4 -1.98 -16.30 -14.44
C LEU A 4 -1.27 -17.03 -13.29
N SER A 5 -1.35 -18.37 -13.23
CA SER A 5 -0.61 -19.14 -12.23
C SER A 5 0.88 -19.08 -12.48
N ILE A 6 1.32 -19.24 -13.74
CA ILE A 6 2.75 -19.15 -14.11
C ILE A 6 3.33 -17.78 -13.76
N ILE A 7 2.62 -16.69 -14.09
CA ILE A 7 3.05 -15.32 -13.74
C ILE A 7 3.17 -15.18 -12.22
N ARG A 8 2.20 -15.70 -11.48
CA ARG A 8 2.22 -15.67 -10.01
C ARG A 8 3.41 -16.44 -9.45
N ASP A 9 3.65 -17.64 -9.94
CA ASP A 9 4.76 -18.50 -9.47
C ASP A 9 6.13 -17.85 -9.78
N CYS A 10 6.28 -17.23 -10.96
CA CYS A 10 7.46 -16.44 -11.29
C CYS A 10 7.66 -15.23 -10.36
N LEU A 11 6.59 -14.49 -10.04
CA LEU A 11 6.66 -13.38 -9.11
C LEU A 11 7.01 -13.85 -7.69
N ASP A 12 6.48 -15.00 -7.26
CA ASP A 12 6.75 -15.58 -5.95
C ASP A 12 8.21 -16.05 -5.80
N ALA A 13 8.81 -16.53 -6.88
CA ALA A 13 10.23 -16.87 -6.90
C ALA A 13 11.14 -15.65 -6.71
N LEU A 14 10.67 -14.45 -7.13
CA LEU A 14 11.40 -13.19 -6.99
C LEU A 14 11.18 -12.49 -5.65
N LEU A 15 10.29 -12.99 -4.79
CA LEU A 15 10.01 -12.37 -3.50
C LEU A 15 11.22 -12.46 -2.55
N HIS A 16 11.53 -11.33 -1.89
CA HIS A 16 12.54 -11.35 -0.82
C HIS A 16 12.11 -12.31 0.31
N PRO A 17 13.04 -13.06 0.94
CA PRO A 17 12.71 -14.04 1.99
C PRO A 17 11.84 -13.47 3.11
N SER A 18 12.10 -12.23 3.56
CA SER A 18 11.29 -11.59 4.61
C SER A 18 9.83 -11.35 4.23
N ALA A 19 9.53 -11.22 2.93
CA ALA A 19 8.17 -11.00 2.46
C ALA A 19 7.33 -12.28 2.40
N ARG A 20 7.96 -13.46 2.46
CA ARG A 20 7.26 -14.75 2.35
C ARG A 20 6.45 -15.12 3.59
N TYR A 21 6.81 -14.54 4.74
CA TYR A 21 6.17 -14.85 6.04
C TYR A 21 4.98 -13.95 6.36
N ASP A 22 4.82 -12.83 5.64
CA ASP A 22 3.73 -11.88 5.84
C ASP A 22 2.92 -11.69 4.55
N ALA A 23 1.65 -12.06 4.59
CA ALA A 23 0.75 -12.00 3.44
C ALA A 23 0.60 -10.58 2.88
N LEU A 24 0.57 -9.55 3.72
CA LEU A 24 0.48 -8.16 3.30
C LEU A 24 1.75 -7.69 2.59
N THR A 25 2.91 -8.01 3.15
CA THR A 25 4.21 -7.67 2.54
C THR A 25 4.39 -8.42 1.22
N CYS A 26 3.98 -9.67 1.14
CA CYS A 26 3.95 -10.44 -0.11
C CYS A 26 3.08 -9.76 -1.18
N ALA A 27 1.84 -9.35 -0.81
CA ALA A 27 0.93 -8.65 -1.71
C ALA A 27 1.52 -7.30 -2.19
N ARG A 28 2.17 -6.54 -1.30
CA ARG A 28 2.87 -5.29 -1.64
C ARG A 28 4.00 -5.51 -2.64
N HIS A 29 4.84 -6.51 -2.43
CA HIS A 29 5.94 -6.83 -3.36
C HIS A 29 5.41 -7.24 -4.74
N ARG A 30 4.37 -8.07 -4.79
CA ARG A 30 3.72 -8.44 -6.06
C ARG A 30 3.11 -7.23 -6.77
N ALA A 31 2.40 -6.36 -6.04
CA ALA A 31 1.81 -5.13 -6.59
C ALA A 31 2.87 -4.16 -7.14
N PHE A 32 4.09 -4.16 -6.57
CA PHE A 32 5.21 -3.41 -7.09
C PHE A 32 5.79 -4.04 -8.35
N MET A 33 6.10 -5.33 -8.33
CA MET A 33 6.86 -6.00 -9.38
C MET A 33 6.02 -6.28 -10.63
N ALA A 34 4.76 -6.71 -10.49
CA ALA A 34 3.95 -7.18 -11.59
C ALA A 34 3.76 -6.14 -12.73
N PRO A 35 3.28 -4.91 -12.47
CA PRO A 35 3.10 -3.94 -13.54
C PRO A 35 4.42 -3.50 -14.16
N ARG A 36 5.51 -3.43 -13.38
CA ARG A 36 6.83 -3.02 -13.85
C ARG A 36 7.47 -4.07 -14.76
N LEU A 37 7.45 -5.32 -14.36
CA LEU A 37 7.99 -6.41 -15.19
C LEU A 37 7.16 -6.59 -16.47
N LEU A 38 5.83 -6.66 -16.34
CA LEU A 38 4.96 -6.81 -17.50
C LEU A 38 5.04 -5.62 -18.45
N GLY A 39 4.98 -4.40 -17.90
CA GLY A 39 5.06 -3.17 -18.72
C GLY A 39 6.39 -3.06 -19.45
N SER A 40 7.52 -3.31 -18.77
CA SER A 40 8.84 -3.29 -19.39
C SER A 40 9.03 -4.38 -20.43
N LEU A 41 8.57 -5.60 -20.17
CA LEU A 41 8.68 -6.69 -21.15
C LEU A 41 7.85 -6.42 -22.40
N VAL A 42 6.62 -5.93 -22.24
CA VAL A 42 5.76 -5.54 -23.36
C VAL A 42 6.40 -4.38 -24.15
N ALA A 43 6.88 -3.35 -23.45
CA ALA A 43 7.53 -2.20 -24.09
C ALA A 43 8.81 -2.60 -24.86
N LEU A 44 9.65 -3.44 -24.26
CA LEU A 44 10.85 -3.97 -24.92
C LEU A 44 10.51 -4.87 -26.12
N ALA A 45 9.44 -5.66 -26.04
CA ALA A 45 8.98 -6.50 -27.14
C ALA A 45 8.45 -5.67 -28.33
N THR A 46 8.03 -4.42 -28.12
CA THR A 46 7.61 -3.52 -29.21
C THR A 46 8.79 -2.94 -29.98
N PHE A 47 10.03 -2.98 -29.45
CA PHE A 47 11.21 -2.39 -30.07
C PHE A 47 11.53 -2.95 -31.48
N PRO A 48 11.54 -4.26 -31.72
CA PRO A 48 11.76 -4.80 -33.07
C PRO A 48 10.69 -4.34 -34.06
N VAL A 49 9.43 -4.26 -33.64
CA VAL A 49 8.31 -3.76 -34.46
C VAL A 49 8.52 -2.30 -34.79
N TYR A 50 8.91 -1.50 -33.78
CA TYR A 50 9.22 -0.07 -33.99
C TYR A 50 10.36 0.12 -35.02
N LEU A 51 11.45 -0.66 -34.93
CA LEU A 51 12.56 -0.63 -35.89
C LEU A 51 12.14 -1.03 -37.31
N ALA A 52 11.28 -2.05 -37.41
CA ALA A 52 10.78 -2.49 -38.71
C ALA A 52 9.92 -1.41 -39.42
N MET A 53 9.21 -0.58 -38.67
CA MET A 53 8.36 0.50 -39.22
C MET A 53 9.14 1.77 -39.49
N ARG A 54 10.15 2.12 -38.72
CA ARG A 54 10.82 3.42 -38.78
C ARG A 54 12.21 3.35 -39.42
N GLY A 55 12.88 2.22 -39.42
CA GLY A 55 14.27 2.03 -39.84
C GLY A 55 15.28 2.25 -38.72
N ALA A 56 16.47 2.81 -39.06
CA ALA A 56 17.55 2.95 -38.07
C ALA A 56 17.16 3.91 -36.92
N PRO A 57 17.31 3.48 -35.65
CA PRO A 57 16.94 4.30 -34.51
C PRO A 57 17.94 5.43 -34.26
N THR A 58 17.47 6.53 -33.72
CA THR A 58 18.33 7.60 -33.20
C THR A 58 18.95 7.18 -31.86
N ALA A 59 20.06 7.83 -31.46
CA ALA A 59 20.71 7.55 -30.17
C ALA A 59 19.77 7.77 -28.98
N ILE A 60 18.86 8.75 -29.06
CA ILE A 60 17.87 9.06 -28.03
C ILE A 60 16.85 7.92 -27.92
N GLU A 61 16.37 7.39 -29.04
CA GLU A 61 15.43 6.26 -29.05
C GLU A 61 16.07 5.01 -28.45
N VAL A 62 17.32 4.72 -28.80
CA VAL A 62 18.08 3.62 -28.18
C VAL A 62 18.22 3.81 -26.68
N ALA A 63 18.54 5.03 -26.23
CA ALA A 63 18.65 5.35 -24.81
C ALA A 63 17.30 5.21 -24.10
N ALA A 64 16.18 5.64 -24.70
CA ALA A 64 14.84 5.51 -24.15
C ALA A 64 14.44 4.03 -23.98
N PHE A 65 14.69 3.20 -24.99
CA PHE A 65 14.42 1.76 -24.90
C PHE A 65 15.35 1.05 -23.91
N ALA A 66 16.63 1.44 -23.85
CA ALA A 66 17.55 0.91 -22.82
C ALA A 66 17.09 1.28 -21.41
N TRP A 67 16.50 2.46 -21.23
CA TRP A 67 15.97 2.90 -19.93
C TRP A 67 14.80 2.03 -19.43
N LEU A 68 14.05 1.37 -20.34
CA LEU A 68 12.99 0.42 -19.99
C LEU A 68 13.51 -0.84 -19.25
N ILE A 69 14.82 -1.03 -19.15
CA ILE A 69 15.43 -2.05 -18.28
C ILE A 69 15.35 -1.63 -16.79
N ALA A 70 15.26 -0.34 -16.50
CA ALA A 70 15.24 0.18 -15.13
C ALA A 70 14.15 -0.46 -14.24
N PRO A 71 12.88 -0.63 -14.65
CA PRO A 71 11.86 -1.31 -13.84
C PRO A 71 12.21 -2.77 -13.52
N ILE A 72 12.92 -3.46 -14.39
CA ILE A 72 13.42 -4.83 -14.18
C ILE A 72 14.49 -4.82 -13.08
N LEU A 73 15.46 -3.88 -13.19
CA LEU A 73 16.50 -3.70 -12.20
C LEU A 73 15.93 -3.30 -10.82
N LEU A 74 14.88 -2.48 -10.80
CA LEU A 74 14.18 -2.09 -9.57
C LEU A 74 13.44 -3.25 -8.92
N SER A 75 12.83 -4.12 -9.73
CA SER A 75 12.22 -5.36 -9.24
C SER A 75 13.26 -6.30 -8.64
N TRP A 76 14.41 -6.41 -9.29
CA TRP A 76 15.55 -7.16 -8.78
C TRP A 76 16.13 -6.53 -7.49
N PHE A 77 16.27 -5.19 -7.43
CA PHE A 77 16.68 -4.46 -6.24
C PHE A 77 15.76 -4.75 -5.06
N LEU A 78 14.44 -4.68 -5.26
CA LEU A 78 13.46 -5.01 -4.22
C LEU A 78 13.58 -6.48 -3.79
N SER A 79 13.72 -7.39 -4.74
CA SER A 79 13.93 -8.83 -4.48
C SER A 79 15.15 -9.10 -3.61
N ARG A 80 16.23 -8.34 -3.79
CA ARG A 80 17.50 -8.53 -3.06
C ARG A 80 17.56 -7.82 -1.72
N THR A 81 16.96 -6.64 -1.61
CA THR A 81 17.12 -5.77 -0.44
C THR A 81 15.90 -5.76 0.49
N GLY A 82 14.72 -6.11 -0.02
CA GLY A 82 13.45 -5.97 0.70
C GLY A 82 13.06 -4.52 1.01
N ARG A 83 13.82 -3.50 0.54
CA ARG A 83 13.60 -2.08 0.84
C ARG A 83 12.47 -1.51 -0.02
N TYR A 84 11.24 -1.71 0.41
CA TYR A 84 10.04 -1.35 -0.34
C TYR A 84 9.91 0.15 -0.64
N GLU A 85 10.07 1.01 0.37
CA GLU A 85 10.00 2.47 0.16
C GLU A 85 11.13 2.98 -0.75
N GLY A 86 12.36 2.47 -0.55
CA GLY A 86 13.51 2.82 -1.40
C GLY A 86 13.29 2.43 -2.86
N ALA A 87 12.69 1.27 -3.12
CA ALA A 87 12.34 0.83 -4.46
C ALA A 87 11.33 1.77 -5.14
N HIS A 88 10.32 2.26 -4.40
CA HIS A 88 9.36 3.24 -4.92
C HIS A 88 10.00 4.61 -5.22
N VAL A 89 10.90 5.10 -4.36
CA VAL A 89 11.64 6.35 -4.61
C VAL A 89 12.47 6.24 -5.88
N LEU A 90 13.24 5.15 -6.02
CA LEU A 90 14.04 4.90 -7.23
C LEU A 90 13.17 4.73 -8.48
N SER A 91 11.99 4.11 -8.34
CA SER A 91 11.04 3.97 -9.43
C SER A 91 10.48 5.32 -9.90
N SER A 92 10.14 6.20 -8.95
CA SER A 92 9.69 7.56 -9.26
C SER A 92 10.77 8.35 -10.00
N LEU A 93 12.03 8.25 -9.57
CA LEU A 93 13.17 8.88 -10.24
C LEU A 93 13.39 8.31 -11.65
N ALA A 94 13.34 7.00 -11.80
CA ALA A 94 13.53 6.34 -13.11
C ALA A 94 12.40 6.72 -14.10
N MET A 95 11.15 6.71 -13.64
CA MET A 95 10.00 7.09 -14.46
C MET A 95 10.09 8.58 -14.86
N ALA A 96 10.30 9.47 -13.91
CA ALA A 96 10.42 10.90 -14.20
C ALA A 96 11.61 11.19 -15.12
N GLY A 97 12.76 10.52 -14.93
CA GLY A 97 13.92 10.65 -15.82
C GLY A 97 13.65 10.21 -17.25
N LEU A 98 12.96 9.08 -17.45
CA LEU A 98 12.56 8.61 -18.79
C LEU A 98 11.62 9.62 -19.45
N VAL A 99 10.59 10.06 -18.71
CA VAL A 99 9.63 11.05 -19.23
C VAL A 99 10.33 12.34 -19.62
N MET A 100 11.24 12.85 -18.78
CA MET A 100 12.01 14.06 -19.07
C MET A 100 12.89 13.90 -20.29
N MET A 101 13.61 12.78 -20.42
CA MET A 101 14.45 12.50 -21.57
C MET A 101 13.66 12.49 -22.88
N VAL A 102 12.50 11.83 -22.89
CA VAL A 102 11.63 11.79 -24.08
C VAL A 102 10.97 13.14 -24.32
N ALA A 103 10.39 13.76 -23.29
CA ALA A 103 9.64 15.01 -23.44
C ALA A 103 10.51 16.17 -23.95
N VAL A 104 11.73 16.34 -23.44
CA VAL A 104 12.66 17.37 -23.91
C VAL A 104 12.91 17.26 -25.42
N ASN A 105 12.94 16.04 -25.95
CA ASN A 105 13.23 15.79 -27.37
C ASN A 105 11.99 15.70 -28.25
N THR A 106 10.77 15.74 -27.69
CA THR A 106 9.53 15.53 -28.45
C THR A 106 8.47 16.62 -28.24
N GLY A 107 8.89 17.82 -27.80
CA GLY A 107 8.02 18.99 -27.70
C GLY A 107 7.73 19.45 -26.24
N GLY A 108 8.55 19.05 -25.30
CA GLY A 108 8.45 19.55 -23.92
C GLY A 108 7.17 19.12 -23.22
N ILE A 109 6.46 20.08 -22.64
CA ILE A 109 5.19 19.81 -21.93
C ILE A 109 4.06 19.34 -22.87
N GLU A 110 4.13 19.66 -24.16
CA GLU A 110 3.19 19.20 -25.18
C GLU A 110 3.52 17.81 -25.72
N SER A 111 4.60 17.19 -25.23
CA SER A 111 4.99 15.85 -25.63
C SER A 111 3.97 14.80 -25.16
N PHE A 112 3.79 13.76 -25.99
CA PHE A 112 3.00 12.58 -25.62
C PHE A 112 3.52 11.89 -24.34
N ALA A 113 4.80 12.07 -24.02
CA ALA A 113 5.41 11.51 -22.81
C ALA A 113 5.05 12.30 -21.54
N ALA A 114 4.74 13.59 -21.64
CA ALA A 114 4.49 14.44 -20.47
C ALA A 114 3.32 13.98 -19.61
N ILE A 115 2.29 13.34 -20.22
CA ILE A 115 1.14 12.77 -19.48
C ILE A 115 1.57 11.72 -18.44
N TRP A 116 2.69 11.04 -18.67
CA TRP A 116 3.22 10.04 -17.75
C TRP A 116 3.74 10.63 -16.43
N LEU A 117 3.95 11.96 -16.35
CA LEU A 117 4.26 12.62 -15.09
C LEU A 117 3.13 12.47 -14.06
N VAL A 118 1.87 12.34 -14.50
CA VAL A 118 0.73 12.08 -13.62
C VAL A 118 0.80 10.67 -13.03
N VAL A 119 1.40 9.73 -13.73
CA VAL A 119 1.52 8.34 -13.29
C VAL A 119 2.55 8.20 -12.16
N VAL A 120 3.56 9.08 -12.09
CA VAL A 120 4.63 9.04 -11.07
C VAL A 120 4.08 9.05 -9.63
N PRO A 121 3.25 10.02 -9.22
CA PRO A 121 2.65 10.00 -7.88
C PRO A 121 1.61 8.88 -7.69
N LEU A 122 0.89 8.48 -8.74
CA LEU A 122 -0.06 7.36 -8.67
C LEU A 122 0.66 6.03 -8.35
N GLU A 123 1.79 5.79 -9.01
CA GLU A 123 2.62 4.62 -8.75
C GLU A 123 3.22 4.65 -7.33
N ALA A 124 3.64 5.83 -6.86
CA ALA A 124 4.16 6.03 -5.52
C ALA A 124 3.09 5.79 -4.43
N ALA A 125 1.79 5.98 -4.72
CA ALA A 125 0.70 5.73 -3.80
C ALA A 125 0.63 4.28 -3.32
N LEU A 126 1.07 3.32 -4.15
CA LEU A 126 1.18 1.90 -3.77
C LEU A 126 2.19 1.64 -2.63
N SER A 127 3.10 2.58 -2.37
CA SER A 127 4.04 2.48 -1.26
C SER A 127 3.39 2.52 0.12
N ALA A 128 2.16 3.04 0.22
CA ALA A 128 1.45 3.36 1.47
C ALA A 128 2.24 4.32 2.40
N SER A 129 3.24 5.02 1.86
CA SER A 129 4.09 5.97 2.60
C SER A 129 3.82 7.40 2.11
N ARG A 130 3.30 8.25 3.02
CA ARG A 130 3.05 9.68 2.72
C ARG A 130 4.30 10.41 2.24
N ARG A 131 5.48 10.04 2.77
CA ARG A 131 6.76 10.65 2.39
C ARG A 131 7.13 10.33 0.94
N VAL A 132 6.96 9.08 0.53
CA VAL A 132 7.24 8.65 -0.85
C VAL A 132 6.29 9.32 -1.83
N VAL A 133 5.00 9.41 -1.52
CA VAL A 133 4.01 10.09 -2.36
C VAL A 133 4.31 11.58 -2.47
N ALA A 134 4.62 12.25 -1.36
CA ALA A 134 4.98 13.69 -1.37
C ALA A 134 6.24 13.94 -2.20
N PHE A 135 7.28 13.08 -2.07
CA PHE A 135 8.49 13.16 -2.89
C PHE A 135 8.17 12.99 -4.39
N ALA A 136 7.42 11.97 -4.76
CA ALA A 136 7.05 11.68 -6.14
C ALA A 136 6.20 12.80 -6.76
N SER A 137 5.28 13.38 -5.98
CA SER A 137 4.47 14.53 -6.41
C SER A 137 5.33 15.77 -6.62
N ALA A 138 6.22 16.09 -5.70
CA ALA A 138 7.14 17.22 -5.82
C ALA A 138 8.08 17.03 -7.04
N LEU A 139 8.59 15.82 -7.25
CA LEU A 139 9.42 15.48 -8.40
C LEU A 139 8.65 15.68 -9.71
N ALA A 140 7.44 15.15 -9.83
CA ALA A 140 6.61 15.29 -11.03
C ALA A 140 6.28 16.76 -11.34
N LEU A 141 5.91 17.53 -10.31
CA LEU A 141 5.64 18.96 -10.44
C LEU A 141 6.90 19.74 -10.85
N SER A 142 8.06 19.42 -10.27
CA SER A 142 9.33 20.05 -10.65
C SER A 142 9.71 19.74 -12.10
N CYS A 143 9.52 18.50 -12.55
CA CYS A 143 9.74 18.11 -13.94
C CYS A 143 8.78 18.84 -14.87
N ALA A 144 7.50 18.95 -14.55
CA ALA A 144 6.52 19.68 -15.36
C ALA A 144 6.88 21.18 -15.44
N ALA A 145 7.21 21.80 -14.31
CA ALA A 145 7.64 23.20 -14.27
C ALA A 145 8.91 23.44 -15.12
N LEU A 146 9.87 22.51 -15.05
CA LEU A 146 11.08 22.58 -15.87
C LEU A 146 10.76 22.47 -17.36
N LEU A 147 9.88 21.55 -17.78
CA LEU A 147 9.46 21.42 -19.19
C LEU A 147 8.77 22.68 -19.68
N ILE A 148 7.91 23.29 -18.87
CA ILE A 148 7.26 24.58 -19.19
C ILE A 148 8.30 25.68 -19.34
N ALA A 149 9.24 25.80 -18.41
CA ALA A 149 10.30 26.80 -18.46
C ALA A 149 11.19 26.64 -19.70
N LEU A 150 11.63 25.41 -20.01
CA LEU A 150 12.41 25.11 -21.20
C LEU A 150 11.67 25.49 -22.48
N GLY A 151 10.36 25.22 -22.54
CA GLY A 151 9.50 25.63 -23.64
C GLY A 151 9.38 27.15 -23.79
N TYR A 152 9.17 27.84 -22.66
CA TYR A 152 9.06 29.31 -22.64
C TYR A 152 10.33 30.02 -23.11
N PHE A 153 11.50 29.51 -22.73
CA PHE A 153 12.78 30.05 -23.13
C PHE A 153 13.27 29.56 -24.49
N HIS A 154 12.45 28.80 -25.23
CA HIS A 154 12.79 28.23 -26.55
C HIS A 154 14.09 27.39 -26.54
N LEU A 155 14.38 26.70 -25.41
CA LEU A 155 15.57 25.86 -25.25
C LEU A 155 15.33 24.42 -25.74
N LEU A 156 14.11 24.09 -26.15
CA LEU A 156 13.78 22.76 -26.65
C LEU A 156 14.18 22.60 -28.09
N PRO A 157 14.68 21.42 -28.54
CA PRO A 157 14.93 21.15 -29.94
C PRO A 157 13.60 21.21 -30.72
N VAL A 158 13.59 21.95 -31.79
CA VAL A 158 12.42 22.03 -32.69
C VAL A 158 12.35 20.71 -33.45
N SER A 159 11.49 19.83 -33.03
CA SER A 159 11.15 18.60 -33.73
C SER A 159 9.69 18.72 -34.17
N GLU A 160 9.44 19.00 -35.45
CA GLU A 160 8.09 18.98 -35.99
C GLU A 160 7.81 17.62 -36.65
N PRO A 161 7.29 16.63 -35.90
CA PRO A 161 6.77 15.44 -36.53
C PRO A 161 5.56 15.82 -37.39
N ASN A 162 5.39 15.13 -38.52
CA ASN A 162 4.18 15.23 -39.34
C ASN A 162 2.91 15.17 -38.44
N ALA A 163 1.91 16.02 -38.71
CA ALA A 163 0.69 16.14 -37.89
C ALA A 163 0.00 14.80 -37.62
N VAL A 164 0.00 13.90 -38.61
CA VAL A 164 -0.56 12.53 -38.43
C VAL A 164 0.24 11.72 -37.45
N LEU A 165 1.58 11.74 -37.50
CA LEU A 165 2.46 11.02 -36.56
C LEU A 165 2.33 11.61 -35.17
N ARG A 166 2.26 12.94 -35.01
CA ARG A 166 2.03 13.62 -33.75
C ARG A 166 0.71 13.16 -33.08
N GLY A 167 -0.39 13.12 -33.87
CA GLY A 167 -1.69 12.64 -33.38
C GLY A 167 -1.65 11.18 -32.94
N PHE A 168 -0.98 10.31 -33.70
CA PHE A 168 -0.80 8.90 -33.32
C PHE A 168 0.02 8.73 -32.05
N LEU A 169 1.13 9.46 -31.92
CA LEU A 169 1.98 9.40 -30.70
C LEU A 169 1.21 9.92 -29.49
N MET A 170 0.45 11.02 -29.61
CA MET A 170 -0.38 11.53 -28.52
C MET A 170 -1.44 10.51 -28.10
N ALA A 171 -2.17 9.93 -29.05
CA ALA A 171 -3.18 8.91 -28.76
C ALA A 171 -2.56 7.68 -28.07
N SER A 172 -1.42 7.19 -28.58
CA SER A 172 -0.71 6.05 -27.99
C SER A 172 -0.18 6.34 -26.57
N GLY A 173 0.32 7.57 -26.34
CA GLY A 173 0.76 8.02 -25.02
C GLY A 173 -0.39 8.04 -24.01
N VAL A 174 -1.54 8.59 -24.39
CA VAL A 174 -2.73 8.64 -23.54
C VAL A 174 -3.25 7.22 -23.27
N VAL A 175 -3.42 6.39 -24.30
CA VAL A 175 -3.95 5.02 -24.16
C VAL A 175 -3.02 4.19 -23.26
N SER A 176 -1.71 4.24 -23.51
CA SER A 176 -0.75 3.49 -22.68
C SER A 176 -0.71 3.96 -21.22
N ALA A 177 -0.81 5.27 -20.97
CA ALA A 177 -0.89 5.82 -19.62
C ALA A 177 -2.18 5.38 -18.90
N ILE A 178 -3.32 5.37 -19.59
CA ILE A 178 -4.61 4.88 -19.04
C ILE A 178 -4.52 3.39 -18.71
N LEU A 179 -3.98 2.57 -19.60
CA LEU A 179 -3.82 1.13 -19.38
C LEU A 179 -2.90 0.86 -18.17
N TYR A 180 -1.80 1.60 -18.06
CA TYR A 180 -0.88 1.48 -16.94
C TYR A 180 -1.51 1.94 -15.62
N ALA A 181 -2.17 3.11 -15.63
CA ALA A 181 -2.91 3.61 -14.45
C ALA A 181 -4.03 2.64 -14.01
N GLY A 182 -4.74 2.04 -14.98
CA GLY A 182 -5.71 0.98 -14.73
C GLY A 182 -5.08 -0.22 -14.02
N GLY A 183 -3.94 -0.68 -14.52
CA GLY A 183 -3.17 -1.76 -13.86
C GLY A 183 -2.75 -1.43 -12.42
N LEU A 184 -2.31 -0.18 -12.18
CA LEU A 184 -2.02 0.30 -10.83
C LEU A 184 -3.27 0.33 -9.94
N ALA A 185 -4.41 0.78 -10.47
CA ALA A 185 -5.68 0.82 -9.73
C ALA A 185 -6.14 -0.58 -9.33
N PHE A 186 -6.05 -1.57 -10.22
CA PHE A 186 -6.32 -2.98 -9.90
C PHE A 186 -5.36 -3.53 -8.83
N GLY A 187 -4.07 -3.17 -8.91
CA GLY A 187 -3.07 -3.52 -7.91
C GLY A 187 -3.39 -2.92 -6.52
N ALA A 188 -3.78 -1.66 -6.49
CA ALA A 188 -4.17 -0.95 -5.27
C ALA A 188 -5.42 -1.56 -4.64
N GLU A 189 -6.42 -1.88 -5.45
CA GLU A 189 -7.67 -2.49 -5.02
C GLU A 189 -7.44 -3.90 -4.47
N SER A 190 -6.64 -4.73 -5.14
CA SER A 190 -6.25 -6.05 -4.66
C SER A 190 -5.52 -5.96 -3.30
N LEU A 191 -4.63 -4.97 -3.13
CA LEU A 191 -3.91 -4.74 -1.88
C LEU A 191 -4.87 -4.31 -0.76
N ALA A 192 -5.81 -3.42 -1.06
CA ALA A 192 -6.83 -2.97 -0.11
C ALA A 192 -7.71 -4.14 0.36
N ARG A 193 -8.19 -4.99 -0.54
CA ARG A 193 -8.96 -6.21 -0.21
C ARG A 193 -8.17 -7.15 0.69
N THR A 194 -6.90 -7.38 0.37
CA THR A 194 -6.04 -8.25 1.19
C THR A 194 -5.90 -7.69 2.61
N SER A 195 -5.70 -6.37 2.75
CA SER A 195 -5.59 -5.72 4.06
C SER A 195 -6.87 -5.87 4.88
N VAL A 196 -8.04 -5.64 4.27
CA VAL A 196 -9.34 -5.79 4.94
C VAL A 196 -9.58 -7.25 5.34
N SER A 197 -9.29 -8.21 4.46
CA SER A 197 -9.44 -9.63 4.75
C SER A 197 -8.59 -10.08 5.94
N LEU A 198 -7.33 -9.62 6.01
CA LEU A 198 -6.45 -9.94 7.14
C LEU A 198 -6.96 -9.35 8.46
N LEU A 199 -7.47 -8.11 8.45
CA LEU A 199 -8.07 -7.50 9.63
C LEU A 199 -9.30 -8.29 10.12
N ASN A 200 -10.18 -8.70 9.20
CA ASN A 200 -11.36 -9.48 9.54
C ASN A 200 -11.00 -10.85 10.14
N VAL A 201 -9.96 -11.51 9.62
CA VAL A 201 -9.49 -12.81 10.15
C VAL A 201 -8.93 -12.64 11.57
N GLU A 202 -8.15 -11.59 11.82
CA GLU A 202 -7.62 -11.30 13.17
C GLU A 202 -8.75 -10.95 14.14
N GLU A 203 -9.73 -10.14 13.73
CA GLU A 203 -10.89 -9.80 14.55
C GLU A 203 -11.70 -11.04 14.93
N GLU A 204 -11.98 -11.92 13.97
CA GLU A 204 -12.70 -13.17 14.22
C GLU A 204 -11.92 -14.11 15.15
N ARG A 205 -10.60 -14.18 14.97
CA ARG A 205 -9.73 -14.94 15.89
C ARG A 205 -9.80 -14.42 17.31
N TYR A 206 -9.73 -13.10 17.51
CA TYR A 206 -9.88 -12.49 18.83
C TYR A 206 -11.26 -12.74 19.41
N ARG A 207 -12.31 -12.66 18.59
CA ARG A 207 -13.67 -12.93 18.99
C ARG A 207 -13.85 -14.38 19.44
N LEU A 208 -13.34 -15.35 18.68
CA LEU A 208 -13.41 -16.78 19.04
C LEU A 208 -12.64 -17.07 20.33
N LEU A 209 -11.47 -16.46 20.55
CA LEU A 209 -10.74 -16.57 21.81
C LEU A 209 -11.56 -16.04 22.97
N ALA A 210 -12.16 -14.86 22.81
CA ALA A 210 -12.99 -14.24 23.86
C ALA A 210 -14.27 -15.05 24.15
N LEU A 211 -14.86 -15.70 23.16
CA LEU A 211 -16.06 -16.53 23.33
C LEU A 211 -15.77 -17.88 24.00
N ASN A 212 -14.57 -18.45 23.75
CA ASN A 212 -14.20 -19.77 24.26
C ASN A 212 -13.42 -19.72 25.59
N MET A 213 -13.15 -18.53 26.13
CA MET A 213 -12.54 -18.40 27.46
C MET A 213 -13.59 -18.69 28.56
N SER A 214 -13.23 -19.54 29.49
CA SER A 214 -13.99 -19.76 30.74
C SER A 214 -13.92 -18.56 31.67
N ASP A 215 -12.88 -17.72 31.49
CA ASP A 215 -12.61 -16.58 32.34
C ASP A 215 -13.30 -15.32 31.80
N VAL A 216 -13.77 -14.50 32.71
CA VAL A 216 -14.34 -13.20 32.37
C VAL A 216 -13.23 -12.21 32.05
N ILE A 217 -13.20 -11.73 30.82
CA ILE A 217 -12.32 -10.61 30.43
C ILE A 217 -13.15 -9.33 30.38
N SER A 218 -12.65 -8.29 31.03
CA SER A 218 -13.25 -6.96 30.95
C SER A 218 -12.22 -5.90 30.63
N ARG A 219 -12.63 -4.89 29.87
CA ARG A 219 -11.83 -3.70 29.57
C ARG A 219 -12.46 -2.50 30.25
N HIS A 220 -11.64 -1.81 31.04
CA HIS A 220 -12.04 -0.63 31.76
C HIS A 220 -11.46 0.63 31.13
N SER A 221 -12.18 1.72 31.22
CA SER A 221 -11.64 3.06 31.01
C SER A 221 -10.82 3.51 32.22
N ARG A 222 -10.10 4.60 32.09
CA ARG A 222 -9.22 5.12 33.15
C ARG A 222 -9.96 5.48 34.45
N ASN A 223 -11.25 5.77 34.36
CA ASN A 223 -12.13 6.05 35.52
C ASN A 223 -12.79 4.78 36.09
N GLY A 224 -12.41 3.58 35.64
CA GLY A 224 -12.98 2.32 36.10
C GLY A 224 -14.26 1.87 35.41
N THR A 225 -14.81 2.67 34.52
CA THR A 225 -16.04 2.31 33.76
C THR A 225 -15.74 1.17 32.81
N ILE A 226 -16.56 0.13 32.80
CA ILE A 226 -16.43 -1.02 31.93
C ILE A 226 -16.91 -0.68 30.54
N GLN A 227 -16.02 -0.80 29.56
CA GLN A 227 -16.28 -0.60 28.13
C GLN A 227 -16.58 -1.91 27.39
N PHE A 228 -16.08 -3.02 27.89
CA PHE A 228 -16.25 -4.34 27.29
C PHE A 228 -16.20 -5.42 28.39
N VAL A 229 -17.05 -6.44 28.26
CA VAL A 229 -17.03 -7.67 29.07
C VAL A 229 -17.23 -8.85 28.13
N SER A 230 -16.44 -9.91 28.30
CA SER A 230 -16.60 -11.15 27.51
C SER A 230 -17.92 -11.85 27.83
N PRO A 231 -18.53 -12.57 26.85
CA PRO A 231 -19.75 -13.32 27.06
C PRO A 231 -19.68 -14.39 28.15
N ALA A 232 -18.47 -14.88 28.51
CA ALA A 232 -18.26 -15.78 29.63
C ALA A 232 -18.83 -15.24 30.96
N ALA A 233 -18.95 -13.92 31.08
CA ALA A 233 -19.57 -13.27 32.24
C ALA A 233 -21.05 -13.64 32.40
N GLU A 234 -21.78 -13.90 31.33
CA GLU A 234 -23.19 -14.33 31.41
C GLU A 234 -23.33 -15.71 32.06
N VAL A 235 -22.42 -16.61 31.70
CA VAL A 235 -22.38 -17.97 32.27
C VAL A 235 -21.89 -17.94 33.72
N LEU A 236 -20.84 -17.19 33.99
CA LEU A 236 -20.21 -17.14 35.31
C LEU A 236 -21.05 -16.37 36.35
N LEU A 237 -21.63 -15.22 35.92
CA LEU A 237 -22.31 -14.27 36.81
C LEU A 237 -23.84 -14.37 36.76
N GLY A 238 -24.39 -15.10 35.80
CA GLY A 238 -25.85 -15.26 35.61
C GLY A 238 -26.57 -13.99 35.22
N THR A 239 -25.88 -13.07 34.52
CA THR A 239 -26.48 -11.77 34.11
C THR A 239 -25.96 -11.34 32.75
N SER A 240 -26.76 -10.61 32.00
CA SER A 240 -26.37 -10.17 30.63
C SER A 240 -25.21 -9.20 30.66
N VAL A 241 -24.35 -9.27 29.61
CA VAL A 241 -23.22 -8.36 29.38
C VAL A 241 -23.66 -6.88 29.43
N ALA A 242 -24.85 -6.58 28.91
CA ALA A 242 -25.40 -5.22 28.91
C ALA A 242 -25.58 -4.64 30.34
N ARG A 243 -25.88 -5.47 31.32
CA ARG A 243 -26.00 -5.05 32.71
C ARG A 243 -24.68 -4.95 33.46
N LEU A 244 -23.61 -5.48 32.89
CA LEU A 244 -22.27 -5.43 33.47
C LEU A 244 -21.44 -4.27 32.95
N THR A 245 -21.81 -3.70 31.80
CA THR A 245 -21.18 -2.50 31.23
C THR A 245 -21.37 -1.28 32.12
N GLY A 246 -20.54 -0.28 31.98
CA GLY A 246 -20.57 0.89 32.85
C GLY A 246 -20.04 0.55 34.23
N HIS A 247 -20.89 0.69 35.25
CA HIS A 247 -20.58 0.35 36.65
C HIS A 247 -21.22 -0.96 37.13
N GLY A 248 -21.90 -1.70 36.26
CA GLY A 248 -22.71 -2.85 36.63
C GLY A 248 -21.95 -4.00 37.30
N LEU A 249 -20.69 -4.24 36.94
CA LEU A 249 -19.85 -5.23 37.64
C LEU A 249 -19.48 -4.74 39.08
N PHE A 250 -19.11 -3.44 39.20
CA PHE A 250 -18.77 -2.86 40.49
C PHE A 250 -19.94 -2.93 41.47
N ASP A 251 -21.16 -2.69 41.01
CA ASP A 251 -22.35 -2.76 41.86
C ASP A 251 -22.61 -4.17 42.42
N ARG A 252 -22.07 -5.19 41.77
CA ARG A 252 -22.15 -6.59 42.18
C ARG A 252 -21.02 -7.02 43.08
N VAL A 253 -19.93 -6.27 43.19
CA VAL A 253 -18.85 -6.55 44.17
C VAL A 253 -19.39 -6.42 45.58
N HIS A 254 -19.11 -7.42 46.42
CA HIS A 254 -19.53 -7.39 47.78
C HIS A 254 -19.00 -6.15 48.50
N VAL A 255 -19.83 -5.51 49.33
CA VAL A 255 -19.55 -4.18 49.91
C VAL A 255 -18.21 -4.15 50.65
N VAL A 256 -17.87 -5.23 51.40
CA VAL A 256 -16.62 -5.34 52.14
C VAL A 256 -15.39 -5.36 51.22
N ASP A 257 -15.52 -5.88 49.98
CA ASP A 257 -14.39 -6.08 49.04
C ASP A 257 -14.23 -4.89 48.07
N ARG A 258 -15.20 -3.95 48.06
CA ARG A 258 -15.15 -2.77 47.18
C ARG A 258 -13.91 -1.90 47.34
N PRO A 259 -13.42 -1.60 48.55
CA PRO A 259 -12.20 -0.81 48.69
C PRO A 259 -10.97 -1.48 48.07
N ALA A 260 -10.78 -2.78 48.32
CA ALA A 260 -9.67 -3.54 47.74
C ALA A 260 -9.74 -3.60 46.20
N TYR A 261 -10.94 -3.81 45.63
CA TYR A 261 -11.17 -3.81 44.22
C TYR A 261 -10.82 -2.45 43.57
N LEU A 262 -11.28 -1.35 44.14
CA LEU A 262 -11.00 0.00 43.66
C LEU A 262 -9.51 0.36 43.74
N THR A 263 -8.86 -0.01 44.83
CA THR A 263 -7.43 0.20 45.04
C THR A 263 -6.62 -0.53 43.94
N ALA A 264 -6.87 -1.83 43.74
CA ALA A 264 -6.18 -2.61 42.72
C ALA A 264 -6.40 -2.04 41.32
N LEU A 265 -7.64 -1.62 40.97
CA LEU A 265 -7.95 -1.02 39.69
C LEU A 265 -7.22 0.32 39.51
N SER A 266 -7.20 1.18 40.55
CA SER A 266 -6.52 2.47 40.51
C SER A 266 -4.99 2.35 40.41
N GLU A 267 -4.39 1.39 41.09
CA GLU A 267 -2.96 1.10 41.02
C GLU A 267 -2.57 0.56 39.65
N ALA A 268 -3.34 -0.39 39.10
CA ALA A 268 -3.13 -0.88 37.73
C ALA A 268 -3.23 0.24 36.68
N ALA A 269 -4.19 1.15 36.85
CA ALA A 269 -4.39 2.28 35.94
C ALA A 269 -3.27 3.33 36.03
N ARG A 270 -2.60 3.50 37.18
CA ARG A 270 -1.51 4.46 37.39
C ARG A 270 -0.15 3.91 37.01
N GLY A 271 0.13 2.66 37.43
CA GLY A 271 1.47 2.06 37.33
C GLY A 271 1.70 1.26 36.04
N GLY A 272 0.64 0.89 35.32
CA GLY A 272 0.74 -0.01 34.15
C GLY A 272 1.20 -1.44 34.51
N GLU A 273 1.29 -1.76 35.80
CA GLU A 273 1.68 -3.07 36.31
C GLU A 273 0.46 -3.95 36.56
N SER A 274 0.64 -5.26 36.38
CA SER A 274 -0.38 -6.24 36.72
C SER A 274 -0.63 -6.28 38.23
N ARG A 275 -1.91 -6.23 38.61
CA ARG A 275 -2.35 -6.37 40.01
C ARG A 275 -3.34 -7.52 40.13
N SER A 276 -3.28 -8.24 41.23
CA SER A 276 -4.22 -9.31 41.56
C SER A 276 -5.00 -8.94 42.82
N VAL A 277 -6.31 -9.19 42.79
CA VAL A 277 -7.22 -8.96 43.91
C VAL A 277 -8.30 -10.03 43.89
N GLU A 278 -8.59 -10.59 45.06
CA GLU A 278 -9.71 -11.51 45.23
C GLU A 278 -10.90 -10.76 45.82
N PHE A 279 -12.08 -11.00 45.27
CA PHE A 279 -13.31 -10.37 45.71
C PHE A 279 -14.54 -11.25 45.45
N ARG A 280 -15.56 -11.10 46.25
CA ARG A 280 -16.84 -11.79 46.13
C ARG A 280 -17.79 -11.02 45.24
N ILE A 281 -18.48 -11.74 44.37
CA ILE A 281 -19.51 -11.16 43.50
C ILE A 281 -20.88 -11.73 43.87
N ARG A 282 -21.88 -10.87 43.95
CA ARG A 282 -23.27 -11.30 44.07
C ARG A 282 -23.76 -11.86 42.72
N ARG A 283 -24.21 -13.10 42.74
CA ARG A 283 -24.83 -13.75 41.61
C ARG A 283 -26.35 -13.61 41.71
N ASP A 284 -27.01 -13.24 40.62
CA ASP A 284 -28.46 -13.30 40.57
C ASP A 284 -28.85 -14.78 40.56
N MET A 285 -29.62 -15.21 41.56
CA MET A 285 -30.24 -16.51 41.51
C MET A 285 -31.36 -16.46 40.46
N VAL A 286 -31.27 -17.33 39.47
CA VAL A 286 -32.30 -17.53 38.45
C VAL A 286 -33.47 -18.29 39.12
#